data_3a967f226dc3bff87db914a509602130
#
_entry.id   3a967f226dc3bff87db914a509602130
#
_cell.length_a   1.000
_cell.length_b   1.000
_cell.length_c   1.000
_cell.angle_alpha   90.00
_cell.angle_beta   90.00
_cell.angle_gamma   90.00
#
_symmetry.space_group_name_H-M   'P 1'
#
loop_
_entity.id
_entity.type
_entity.pdbx_description
1 polymer ?
#
loop_
_entity_poly.entity_id
_entity_poly.type
_entity_poly.pdbx_seq_one_letter_code
_entity_poly.pdbx_strand_id
1 'polypeptide(L)'
;MSGKAKLQAGTHGPAVIEGPATALSWLTVLPVRGGARAFDRITGARVIANLPLVGLVVGGVAAGVRWGLDALGTNGMLAGVLVVIACQLVTRFMHMDGLADVADALGSYAAPEKAREILADPHAGLIGMGSALLALLAQAAAMADLPWQLVFFVPVVGRICGIVVAWRGFQPMRPNGFGAMIIGTASAWWVMAWCVVVVPLMLLVDVPWWRPVSGLLVAIVVAVVLAQHCHRRFAGLNGDTCGFVIEVTATVFACWMVL
;
A
#
# COMPACT_ATOMS: atom_id res chain seq x y z
N MET A 1 -11.80 7.51 8.00
CA MET A 1 -11.82 7.73 9.49
C MET A 1 -11.30 9.13 9.77
N SER A 2 -12.20 10.02 10.23
CA SER A 2 -11.97 11.46 10.44
C SER A 2 -10.75 11.76 11.31
N GLY A 3 -9.89 12.68 10.86
CA GLY A 3 -8.59 13.09 11.40
C GLY A 3 -8.52 13.70 12.79
N LYS A 4 -9.25 13.18 13.76
CA LYS A 4 -9.29 13.71 15.14
C LYS A 4 -8.73 12.78 16.22
N ALA A 5 -8.20 11.58 15.85
CA ALA A 5 -7.58 10.72 16.85
C ALA A 5 -6.31 11.38 17.39
N LYS A 6 -6.31 11.75 18.67
CA LYS A 6 -5.12 12.25 19.35
C LYS A 6 -4.16 11.10 19.60
N LEU A 7 -2.85 11.36 19.50
CA LEU A 7 -1.85 10.39 19.92
C LEU A 7 -2.06 10.08 21.41
N GLN A 8 -2.14 8.80 21.72
CA GLN A 8 -2.44 8.32 23.08
C GLN A 8 -1.36 7.29 23.45
N ALA A 9 -0.45 7.70 24.31
CA ALA A 9 0.57 6.80 24.84
C ALA A 9 -0.08 5.71 25.70
N GLY A 10 0.50 4.53 25.67
CA GLY A 10 0.00 3.37 26.42
C GLY A 10 1.07 2.32 26.63
N THR A 11 0.68 1.18 27.19
CA THR A 11 1.56 0.04 27.38
C THR A 11 1.64 -0.78 26.11
N HIS A 12 2.84 -1.28 25.78
CA HIS A 12 3.10 -2.11 24.62
C HIS A 12 3.43 -3.54 25.02
N GLY A 13 2.86 -4.48 24.25
CA GLY A 13 3.27 -5.87 24.30
C GLY A 13 4.56 -6.14 23.53
N PRO A 14 5.00 -7.43 23.44
CA PRO A 14 6.14 -7.83 22.62
C PRO A 14 5.98 -7.40 21.16
N ALA A 15 6.97 -6.72 20.60
CA ALA A 15 6.91 -6.14 19.27
C ALA A 15 6.62 -7.17 18.17
N VAL A 16 7.15 -8.39 18.34
CA VAL A 16 6.97 -9.51 17.37
C VAL A 16 5.56 -10.09 17.34
N ILE A 17 4.72 -9.77 18.32
CA ILE A 17 3.31 -10.20 18.37
C ILE A 17 2.41 -9.00 18.08
N GLU A 18 2.59 -7.91 18.83
CA GLU A 18 1.75 -6.73 18.75
C GLU A 18 1.85 -6.04 17.37
N GLY A 19 3.05 -5.95 16.80
CA GLY A 19 3.26 -5.32 15.48
C GLY A 19 2.47 -6.01 14.37
N PRO A 20 2.72 -7.31 14.10
CA PRO A 20 1.95 -8.08 13.12
C PRO A 20 0.45 -8.06 13.37
N ALA A 21 0.01 -8.29 14.61
CA ALA A 21 -1.40 -8.32 14.96
C ALA A 21 -2.08 -6.97 14.71
N THR A 22 -1.41 -5.86 15.06
CA THR A 22 -1.93 -4.51 14.82
C THR A 22 -1.99 -4.21 13.32
N ALA A 23 -0.93 -4.49 12.58
CA ALA A 23 -0.89 -4.24 11.14
C ALA A 23 -2.01 -5.00 10.41
N LEU A 24 -2.18 -6.30 10.71
CA LEU A 24 -3.25 -7.11 10.09
C LEU A 24 -4.64 -6.64 10.49
N SER A 25 -4.90 -6.38 11.78
CA SER A 25 -6.23 -5.96 12.25
C SER A 25 -6.63 -4.57 11.76
N TRP A 26 -5.67 -3.66 11.58
CA TRP A 26 -5.97 -2.29 11.12
C TRP A 26 -6.08 -2.18 9.60
N LEU A 27 -5.27 -2.95 8.87
CA LEU A 27 -5.13 -2.79 7.43
C LEU A 27 -5.85 -3.88 6.63
N THR A 28 -6.56 -4.79 7.29
CA THR A 28 -7.39 -5.81 6.66
C THR A 28 -8.73 -5.99 7.37
N VAL A 29 -9.62 -6.80 6.78
CA VAL A 29 -10.87 -7.24 7.40
C VAL A 29 -10.68 -8.39 8.39
N LEU A 30 -9.47 -8.92 8.53
CA LEU A 30 -9.20 -10.11 9.35
C LEU A 30 -9.38 -9.80 10.84
N PRO A 31 -10.10 -10.66 11.59
CA PRO A 31 -10.36 -10.46 13.02
C PRO A 31 -9.17 -10.90 13.88
N VAL A 32 -7.99 -10.27 13.68
CA VAL A 32 -6.78 -10.60 14.41
C VAL A 32 -6.82 -10.01 15.83
N ARG A 33 -6.57 -10.84 16.83
CA ARG A 33 -6.50 -10.44 18.24
C ARG A 33 -5.06 -10.10 18.63
N GLY A 34 -4.89 -9.31 19.70
CA GLY A 34 -3.56 -8.95 20.22
C GLY A 34 -2.95 -7.68 19.62
N GLY A 35 -3.73 -6.88 18.89
CA GLY A 35 -3.30 -5.58 18.40
C GLY A 35 -3.04 -4.57 19.52
N ALA A 36 -2.30 -3.50 19.20
CA ALA A 36 -1.91 -2.47 20.14
C ALA A 36 -3.12 -1.74 20.73
N ARG A 37 -3.02 -1.41 22.01
CA ARG A 37 -3.97 -0.57 22.75
C ARG A 37 -3.57 0.90 22.73
N ALA A 38 -2.28 1.19 22.51
CA ALA A 38 -1.74 2.54 22.37
C ALA A 38 -1.90 3.05 20.93
N PHE A 39 -2.14 4.35 20.77
CA PHE A 39 -2.19 5.03 19.48
C PHE A 39 -1.06 6.07 19.45
N ASP A 40 0.17 5.60 19.27
CA ASP A 40 1.39 6.40 19.36
C ASP A 40 2.43 6.04 18.27
N ARG A 41 3.58 6.71 18.29
CA ARG A 41 4.63 6.52 17.29
C ARG A 41 5.30 5.15 17.37
N ILE A 42 5.29 4.46 18.52
CA ILE A 42 5.82 3.11 18.66
C ILE A 42 4.91 2.14 17.91
N THR A 43 3.60 2.26 18.13
CA THR A 43 2.60 1.49 17.37
C THR A 43 2.69 1.75 15.88
N GLY A 44 2.79 3.04 15.49
CA GLY A 44 2.94 3.42 14.07
C GLY A 44 4.19 2.80 13.42
N ALA A 45 5.33 2.87 14.12
CA ALA A 45 6.57 2.25 13.65
C ALA A 45 6.40 0.73 13.45
N ARG A 46 5.76 0.04 14.40
CA ARG A 46 5.50 -1.40 14.31
C ARG A 46 4.56 -1.75 13.16
N VAL A 47 3.50 -0.96 12.93
CA VAL A 47 2.58 -1.15 11.80
C VAL A 47 3.33 -1.02 10.47
N ILE A 48 4.14 0.03 10.31
CA ILE A 48 4.90 0.25 9.07
C ILE A 48 5.95 -0.85 8.85
N ALA A 49 6.65 -1.31 9.89
CA ALA A 49 7.61 -2.42 9.77
C ALA A 49 6.95 -3.72 9.29
N ASN A 50 5.67 -3.92 9.64
CA ASN A 50 4.88 -5.10 9.29
C ASN A 50 3.95 -4.88 8.09
N LEU A 51 4.05 -3.75 7.40
CA LEU A 51 3.23 -3.47 6.22
C LEU A 51 3.40 -4.54 5.12
N PRO A 52 4.62 -5.03 4.79
CA PRO A 52 4.76 -6.12 3.82
C PRO A 52 4.20 -7.47 4.29
N LEU A 53 4.10 -7.73 5.59
CA LEU A 53 3.38 -8.89 6.10
C LEU A 53 1.89 -8.83 5.72
N VAL A 54 1.28 -7.65 5.80
CA VAL A 54 -0.07 -7.43 5.26
C VAL A 54 -0.09 -7.71 3.75
N GLY A 55 0.96 -7.30 3.04
CA GLY A 55 1.15 -7.61 1.62
C GLY A 55 1.19 -9.11 1.33
N LEU A 56 1.90 -9.91 2.16
CA LEU A 56 1.93 -11.37 2.04
C LEU A 56 0.55 -12.00 2.21
N VAL A 57 -0.25 -11.52 3.17
CA VAL A 57 -1.62 -12.02 3.39
C VAL A 57 -2.53 -11.66 2.21
N VAL A 58 -2.53 -10.40 1.77
CA VAL A 58 -3.34 -9.96 0.62
C VAL A 58 -2.88 -10.67 -0.66
N GLY A 59 -1.56 -10.84 -0.85
CA GLY A 59 -0.97 -11.59 -1.96
C GLY A 59 -1.36 -13.06 -1.94
N GLY A 60 -1.41 -13.68 -0.76
CA GLY A 60 -1.90 -15.05 -0.60
C GLY A 60 -3.37 -15.20 -1.01
N VAL A 61 -4.22 -14.23 -0.65
CA VAL A 61 -5.62 -14.19 -1.12
C VAL A 61 -5.67 -14.01 -2.64
N ALA A 62 -4.92 -13.06 -3.19
CA ALA A 62 -4.87 -12.80 -4.63
C ALA A 62 -4.44 -14.05 -5.42
N ALA A 63 -3.35 -14.69 -4.99
CA ALA A 63 -2.83 -15.91 -5.60
C ALA A 63 -3.80 -17.08 -5.48
N GLY A 64 -4.42 -17.25 -4.32
CA GLY A 64 -5.40 -18.32 -4.09
C GLY A 64 -6.65 -18.16 -4.96
N VAL A 65 -7.18 -16.93 -5.09
CA VAL A 65 -8.30 -16.61 -5.98
C VAL A 65 -7.89 -16.89 -7.43
N ARG A 66 -6.72 -16.38 -7.88
CA ARG A 66 -6.24 -16.59 -9.24
C ARG A 66 -6.06 -18.07 -9.55
N TRP A 67 -5.39 -18.80 -8.69
CA TRP A 67 -5.18 -20.25 -8.85
C TRP A 67 -6.51 -21.04 -8.95
N GLY A 68 -7.48 -20.72 -8.08
CA GLY A 68 -8.79 -21.36 -8.11
C GLY A 68 -9.57 -21.07 -9.39
N LEU A 69 -9.50 -19.82 -9.89
CA LEU A 69 -10.16 -19.43 -11.12
C LEU A 69 -9.50 -20.06 -12.36
N ASP A 70 -8.17 -20.19 -12.36
CA ASP A 70 -7.44 -20.91 -13.40
C ASP A 70 -7.84 -22.40 -13.45
N ALA A 71 -7.97 -23.04 -12.28
CA ALA A 71 -8.42 -24.44 -12.18
C ALA A 71 -9.88 -24.65 -12.68
N LEU A 72 -10.70 -23.60 -12.61
CA LEU A 72 -12.07 -23.60 -13.15
C LEU A 72 -12.14 -23.24 -14.65
N GLY A 73 -11.01 -22.96 -15.29
CA GLY A 73 -10.96 -22.54 -16.70
C GLY A 73 -11.55 -21.15 -16.95
N THR A 74 -11.53 -20.27 -15.95
CA THR A 74 -12.11 -18.92 -16.04
C THR A 74 -11.32 -18.08 -17.05
N ASN A 75 -12.03 -17.24 -17.82
CA ASN A 75 -11.41 -16.25 -18.71
C ASN A 75 -10.46 -15.33 -17.95
N GLY A 76 -9.25 -15.08 -18.48
CA GLY A 76 -8.19 -14.31 -17.81
C GLY A 76 -8.64 -12.91 -17.39
N MET A 77 -9.39 -12.18 -18.22
CA MET A 77 -9.91 -10.85 -17.86
C MET A 77 -10.85 -10.92 -16.64
N LEU A 78 -11.77 -11.88 -16.61
CA LEU A 78 -12.66 -12.05 -15.46
C LEU A 78 -11.85 -12.47 -14.21
N ALA A 79 -10.85 -13.34 -14.37
CA ALA A 79 -9.97 -13.73 -13.28
C ALA A 79 -9.21 -12.51 -12.71
N GLY A 80 -8.62 -11.66 -13.56
CA GLY A 80 -7.97 -10.43 -13.15
C GLY A 80 -8.90 -9.48 -12.36
N VAL A 81 -10.12 -9.27 -12.85
CA VAL A 81 -11.14 -8.44 -12.18
C VAL A 81 -11.47 -9.01 -10.80
N LEU A 82 -11.72 -10.33 -10.68
CA LEU A 82 -12.10 -10.97 -9.42
C LEU A 82 -10.94 -10.96 -8.41
N VAL A 83 -9.69 -11.08 -8.87
CA VAL A 83 -8.50 -10.93 -8.01
C VAL A 83 -8.41 -9.53 -7.44
N VAL A 84 -8.58 -8.49 -8.27
CA VAL A 84 -8.57 -7.09 -7.80
C VAL A 84 -9.70 -6.85 -6.81
N ILE A 85 -10.92 -7.30 -7.10
CA ILE A 85 -12.05 -7.20 -6.16
C ILE A 85 -11.69 -7.85 -4.81
N ALA A 86 -11.13 -9.06 -4.81
CA ALA A 86 -10.74 -9.74 -3.58
C ALA A 86 -9.70 -8.94 -2.78
N CYS A 87 -8.68 -8.38 -3.43
CA CYS A 87 -7.68 -7.52 -2.79
C CYS A 87 -8.30 -6.28 -2.13
N GLN A 88 -9.20 -5.60 -2.85
CA GLN A 88 -9.85 -4.38 -2.36
C GLN A 88 -10.82 -4.68 -1.22
N LEU A 89 -11.58 -5.78 -1.27
CA LEU A 89 -12.46 -6.20 -0.17
C LEU A 89 -11.67 -6.54 1.09
N VAL A 90 -10.56 -7.27 0.97
CA VAL A 90 -9.71 -7.63 2.12
C VAL A 90 -9.13 -6.39 2.80
N THR A 91 -8.82 -5.33 2.04
CA THR A 91 -8.28 -4.07 2.56
C THR A 91 -9.34 -2.97 2.76
N ARG A 92 -10.61 -3.26 2.54
CA ARG A 92 -11.74 -2.32 2.65
C ARG A 92 -11.57 -1.08 1.78
N PHE A 93 -10.95 -1.22 0.62
CA PHE A 93 -10.61 -0.12 -0.29
C PHE A 93 -9.75 0.99 0.32
N MET A 94 -9.20 0.80 1.53
CA MET A 94 -8.52 1.84 2.30
C MET A 94 -7.37 2.51 1.54
N HIS A 95 -6.60 1.75 0.76
CA HIS A 95 -5.48 2.29 0.00
C HIS A 95 -5.94 2.95 -1.30
N MET A 96 -6.99 2.40 -1.92
CA MET A 96 -7.59 2.97 -3.12
C MET A 96 -8.29 4.30 -2.82
N ASP A 97 -8.94 4.42 -1.66
CA ASP A 97 -9.47 5.68 -1.11
C ASP A 97 -8.36 6.74 -1.03
N GLY A 98 -7.22 6.38 -0.40
CA GLY A 98 -6.06 7.27 -0.35
C GLY A 98 -5.49 7.64 -1.73
N LEU A 99 -5.57 6.74 -2.73
CA LEU A 99 -5.20 7.06 -4.11
C LEU A 99 -6.15 8.11 -4.68
N ALA A 100 -7.46 7.95 -4.50
CA ALA A 100 -8.46 8.89 -4.99
C ALA A 100 -8.28 10.27 -4.37
N ASP A 101 -8.15 10.34 -3.04
CA ASP A 101 -7.99 11.59 -2.29
C ASP A 101 -6.74 12.36 -2.72
N VAL A 102 -5.61 11.65 -2.85
CA VAL A 102 -4.35 12.26 -3.30
C VAL A 102 -4.45 12.72 -4.75
N ALA A 103 -5.11 11.96 -5.62
CA ALA A 103 -5.30 12.34 -7.03
C ALA A 103 -6.16 13.60 -7.16
N ASP A 104 -7.25 13.74 -6.38
CA ASP A 104 -8.07 14.97 -6.35
C ASP A 104 -7.26 16.17 -5.85
N ALA A 105 -6.49 15.99 -4.77
CA ALA A 105 -5.68 17.06 -4.21
C ALA A 105 -4.54 17.50 -5.17
N LEU A 106 -3.89 16.55 -5.85
CA LEU A 106 -2.85 16.85 -6.85
C LEU A 106 -3.45 17.53 -8.08
N GLY A 107 -4.56 16.99 -8.59
CA GLY A 107 -5.24 17.46 -9.80
C GLY A 107 -5.88 18.84 -9.64
N SER A 108 -6.11 19.30 -8.40
CA SER A 108 -6.64 20.64 -8.12
C SER A 108 -5.65 21.76 -8.44
N TYR A 109 -4.36 21.50 -8.52
CA TYR A 109 -3.27 22.49 -8.61
C TYR A 109 -3.32 23.59 -7.54
N ALA A 110 -4.09 23.40 -6.47
CA ALA A 110 -4.28 24.37 -5.41
C ALA A 110 -2.99 24.59 -4.58
N ALA A 111 -2.89 25.71 -3.87
CA ALA A 111 -1.81 25.93 -2.89
C ALA A 111 -1.81 24.84 -1.80
N PRO A 112 -0.67 24.60 -1.12
CA PRO A 112 -0.52 23.48 -0.18
C PRO A 112 -1.61 23.41 0.90
N GLU A 113 -2.05 24.58 1.42
CA GLU A 113 -3.11 24.67 2.43
C GLU A 113 -4.44 24.18 1.88
N LYS A 114 -4.83 24.65 0.70
CA LYS A 114 -6.08 24.25 0.05
C LYS A 114 -6.04 22.81 -0.44
N ALA A 115 -4.89 22.33 -0.94
CA ALA A 115 -4.69 20.94 -1.32
C ALA A 115 -4.89 19.98 -0.12
N ARG A 116 -4.44 20.39 1.09
CA ARG A 116 -4.69 19.62 2.33
C ARG A 116 -6.14 19.64 2.79
N GLU A 117 -6.88 20.71 2.47
CA GLU A 117 -8.34 20.74 2.71
C GLU A 117 -9.06 19.76 1.79
N ILE A 118 -8.71 19.74 0.48
CA ILE A 118 -9.26 18.80 -0.49
C ILE A 118 -8.95 17.37 -0.07
N LEU A 119 -7.70 17.07 0.30
CA LEU A 119 -7.28 15.74 0.79
C LEU A 119 -8.05 15.29 2.05
N ALA A 120 -8.64 16.20 2.79
CA ALA A 120 -9.41 15.91 4.00
C ALA A 120 -10.93 15.97 3.79
N ASP A 121 -11.37 16.24 2.57
CA ASP A 121 -12.79 16.24 2.21
C ASP A 121 -13.28 14.79 2.10
N PRO A 122 -14.38 14.40 2.76
CA PRO A 122 -14.91 13.05 2.64
C PRO A 122 -15.58 12.76 1.28
N HIS A 123 -15.69 13.73 0.40
CA HIS A 123 -16.31 13.58 -0.91
C HIS A 123 -15.24 13.37 -1.98
N ALA A 124 -15.29 12.24 -2.67
CA ALA A 124 -14.42 11.97 -3.81
C ALA A 124 -14.80 12.85 -5.00
N GLY A 125 -13.82 13.53 -5.58
CA GLY A 125 -13.96 14.26 -6.83
C GLY A 125 -13.86 13.38 -8.07
N LEU A 126 -14.14 13.96 -9.24
CA LEU A 126 -14.09 13.21 -10.50
C LEU A 126 -12.66 12.74 -10.85
N ILE A 127 -11.64 13.54 -10.52
CA ILE A 127 -10.23 13.20 -10.79
C ILE A 127 -9.84 12.00 -9.95
N GLY A 128 -10.19 12.01 -8.65
CA GLY A 128 -9.92 10.91 -7.74
C GLY A 128 -10.61 9.61 -8.16
N MET A 129 -11.92 9.67 -8.40
CA MET A 129 -12.68 8.51 -8.87
C MET A 129 -12.16 7.98 -10.21
N GLY A 130 -11.85 8.87 -11.15
CA GLY A 130 -11.27 8.49 -12.45
C GLY A 130 -9.90 7.84 -12.30
N SER A 131 -9.03 8.39 -11.44
CA SER A 131 -7.71 7.83 -11.17
C SER A 131 -7.78 6.46 -10.50
N ALA A 132 -8.68 6.28 -9.54
CA ALA A 132 -8.93 4.99 -8.89
C ALA A 132 -9.45 3.95 -9.90
N LEU A 133 -10.41 4.33 -10.76
CA LEU A 133 -10.94 3.44 -11.79
C LEU A 133 -9.84 3.02 -12.78
N LEU A 134 -9.01 3.96 -13.25
CA LEU A 134 -7.90 3.65 -14.16
C LEU A 134 -6.87 2.73 -13.52
N ALA A 135 -6.54 2.92 -12.23
CA ALA A 135 -5.65 2.04 -11.50
C ALA A 135 -6.24 0.62 -11.37
N LEU A 136 -7.52 0.49 -11.00
CA LEU A 136 -8.21 -0.80 -10.92
C LEU A 136 -8.27 -1.52 -12.26
N LEU A 137 -8.54 -0.80 -13.35
CA LEU A 137 -8.55 -1.37 -14.70
C LEU A 137 -7.16 -1.84 -15.12
N ALA A 138 -6.12 -1.05 -14.87
CA ALA A 138 -4.75 -1.42 -15.18
C ALA A 138 -4.29 -2.65 -14.37
N GLN A 139 -4.62 -2.70 -13.07
CA GLN A 139 -4.36 -3.87 -12.23
C GLN A 139 -5.10 -5.10 -12.74
N ALA A 140 -6.39 -4.99 -13.06
CA ALA A 140 -7.19 -6.11 -13.56
C ALA A 140 -6.65 -6.64 -14.90
N ALA A 141 -6.31 -5.74 -15.82
CA ALA A 141 -5.73 -6.11 -17.11
C ALA A 141 -4.36 -6.81 -16.94
N ALA A 142 -3.47 -6.26 -16.13
CA ALA A 142 -2.18 -6.88 -15.88
C ALA A 142 -2.33 -8.24 -15.17
N MET A 143 -3.16 -8.34 -14.13
CA MET A 143 -3.38 -9.59 -13.40
C MET A 143 -4.12 -10.66 -14.23
N ALA A 144 -4.77 -10.28 -15.34
CA ALA A 144 -5.37 -11.23 -16.29
C ALA A 144 -4.32 -12.13 -16.96
N ASP A 145 -3.12 -11.59 -17.22
CA ASP A 145 -2.03 -12.28 -17.93
C ASP A 145 -0.95 -12.84 -17.01
N LEU A 146 -0.97 -12.46 -15.72
CA LEU A 146 0.02 -12.94 -14.76
C LEU A 146 -0.35 -14.33 -14.19
N PRO A 147 0.62 -15.25 -14.07
CA PRO A 147 0.41 -16.49 -13.32
C PRO A 147 0.21 -16.17 -11.82
N TRP A 148 -0.49 -17.05 -11.11
CA TRP A 148 -0.84 -16.84 -9.69
C TRP A 148 0.38 -16.53 -8.80
N GLN A 149 1.57 -17.08 -9.11
CA GLN A 149 2.80 -16.82 -8.37
C GLN A 149 3.21 -15.34 -8.46
N LEU A 150 3.08 -14.71 -9.63
CA LEU A 150 3.40 -13.29 -9.82
C LEU A 150 2.30 -12.39 -9.26
N VAL A 151 1.04 -12.79 -9.38
CA VAL A 151 -0.11 -12.12 -8.75
C VAL A 151 0.10 -11.98 -7.24
N PHE A 152 0.69 -13.01 -6.59
CA PHE A 152 1.07 -12.96 -5.17
C PHE A 152 1.95 -11.76 -4.83
N PHE A 153 2.94 -11.44 -5.67
CA PHE A 153 3.91 -10.38 -5.35
C PHE A 153 3.39 -8.96 -5.58
N VAL A 154 2.33 -8.76 -6.35
CA VAL A 154 1.79 -7.43 -6.63
C VAL A 154 1.42 -6.67 -5.33
N PRO A 155 0.57 -7.22 -4.43
CA PRO A 155 0.30 -6.56 -3.16
C PRO A 155 1.52 -6.46 -2.23
N VAL A 156 2.44 -7.42 -2.29
CA VAL A 156 3.67 -7.42 -1.46
C VAL A 156 4.56 -6.24 -1.82
N VAL A 157 4.83 -6.03 -3.11
CA VAL A 157 5.66 -4.94 -3.62
C VAL A 157 5.06 -3.58 -3.25
N GLY A 158 3.76 -3.40 -3.45
CA GLY A 158 3.08 -2.16 -3.04
C GLY A 158 3.31 -1.85 -1.56
N ARG A 159 3.22 -2.83 -0.66
CA ARG A 159 3.42 -2.63 0.79
C ARG A 159 4.88 -2.42 1.17
N ILE A 160 5.84 -3.02 0.48
CA ILE A 160 7.26 -2.67 0.63
C ILE A 160 7.47 -1.19 0.26
N CYS A 161 6.92 -0.74 -0.85
CA CYS A 161 6.98 0.64 -1.32
C CYS A 161 6.28 1.62 -0.36
N GLY A 162 5.20 1.22 0.29
CA GLY A 162 4.51 2.02 1.31
C GLY A 162 5.39 2.40 2.50
N ILE A 163 6.44 1.62 2.83
CA ILE A 163 7.40 1.96 3.89
C ILE A 163 8.14 3.26 3.58
N VAL A 164 8.39 3.56 2.30
CA VAL A 164 9.12 4.77 1.86
C VAL A 164 8.44 6.04 2.36
N VAL A 165 7.11 6.07 2.38
CA VAL A 165 6.33 7.24 2.84
C VAL A 165 6.60 7.56 4.31
N ALA A 166 6.95 6.56 5.10
CA ALA A 166 7.24 6.72 6.53
C ALA A 166 8.71 7.03 6.85
N TRP A 167 9.57 7.32 5.89
CA TRP A 167 11.00 7.59 6.13
C TRP A 167 11.23 8.77 7.06
N ARG A 168 12.31 8.67 7.85
CA ARG A 168 12.69 9.65 8.88
C ARG A 168 12.95 11.07 8.37
N GLY A 169 13.19 11.24 7.07
CA GLY A 169 13.36 12.55 6.41
C GLY A 169 12.06 13.29 6.12
N PHE A 170 10.91 12.60 6.22
CA PHE A 170 9.61 13.20 5.95
C PHE A 170 8.90 13.68 7.23
N GLN A 171 8.07 14.71 7.08
CA GLN A 171 7.26 15.29 8.15
C GLN A 171 5.77 14.95 7.94
N PRO A 172 5.01 14.73 9.02
CA PRO A 172 3.57 14.57 8.90
C PRO A 172 2.87 15.90 8.57
N MET A 173 1.80 15.85 7.77
CA MET A 173 0.99 17.04 7.42
C MET A 173 0.33 17.69 8.64
N ARG A 174 0.05 16.92 9.68
CA ARG A 174 -0.64 17.36 10.91
C ARG A 174 0.03 16.73 12.12
N PRO A 175 0.04 17.42 13.28
CA PRO A 175 0.66 16.91 14.51
C PRO A 175 -0.10 15.75 15.16
N ASN A 176 -1.31 15.45 14.70
CA ASN A 176 -2.19 14.41 15.24
C ASN A 176 -2.76 13.53 14.11
N GLY A 177 -3.34 12.40 14.49
CA GLY A 177 -3.94 11.43 13.57
C GLY A 177 -2.99 10.35 13.12
N PHE A 178 -3.45 9.48 12.23
CA PHE A 178 -2.69 8.33 11.74
C PHE A 178 -1.37 8.72 11.08
N GLY A 179 -1.36 9.78 10.26
CA GLY A 179 -0.13 10.29 9.63
C GLY A 179 0.95 10.67 10.64
N ALA A 180 0.58 11.39 11.72
CA ALA A 180 1.54 11.77 12.77
C ALA A 180 2.15 10.55 13.49
N MET A 181 1.41 9.45 13.54
CA MET A 181 1.86 8.20 14.14
C MET A 181 2.89 7.47 13.28
N ILE A 182 2.74 7.47 11.96
CA ILE A 182 3.56 6.67 11.06
C ILE A 182 4.69 7.44 10.37
N ILE A 183 4.46 8.71 9.97
CA ILE A 183 5.44 9.46 9.17
C ILE A 183 6.70 9.77 10.00
N GLY A 184 7.87 9.56 9.37
CA GLY A 184 9.16 9.77 10.03
C GLY A 184 9.58 8.65 11.01
N THR A 185 8.95 7.47 10.97
CA THR A 185 9.27 6.35 11.86
C THR A 185 10.17 5.29 11.21
N ALA A 186 10.14 5.15 9.88
CA ALA A 186 10.87 4.13 9.16
C ALA A 186 12.29 4.57 8.74
N SER A 187 13.17 3.59 8.61
CA SER A 187 14.49 3.74 7.98
C SER A 187 14.58 2.91 6.70
N ALA A 188 15.55 3.22 5.83
CA ALA A 188 15.79 2.47 4.60
C ALA A 188 16.06 0.96 4.85
N TRP A 189 16.59 0.61 6.03
CA TRP A 189 16.84 -0.78 6.41
C TRP A 189 15.60 -1.66 6.38
N TRP A 190 14.43 -1.12 6.63
CA TRP A 190 13.19 -1.90 6.61
C TRP A 190 12.82 -2.33 5.19
N VAL A 191 13.00 -1.43 4.21
CA VAL A 191 12.83 -1.79 2.80
C VAL A 191 13.86 -2.84 2.39
N MET A 192 15.14 -2.64 2.75
CA MET A 192 16.23 -3.58 2.44
C MET A 192 15.99 -4.97 3.08
N ALA A 193 15.57 -5.01 4.35
CA ALA A 193 15.28 -6.27 5.04
C ALA A 193 14.17 -7.06 4.32
N TRP A 194 13.09 -6.39 3.91
CA TRP A 194 12.03 -7.05 3.15
C TRP A 194 12.45 -7.44 1.74
N CYS A 195 13.29 -6.66 1.07
CA CYS A 195 13.86 -7.05 -0.23
C CYS A 195 14.72 -8.31 -0.12
N VAL A 196 15.52 -8.45 0.96
CA VAL A 196 16.32 -9.67 1.22
C VAL A 196 15.43 -10.91 1.38
N VAL A 197 14.21 -10.77 1.90
CA VAL A 197 13.25 -11.88 2.02
C VAL A 197 12.52 -12.13 0.71
N VAL A 198 12.06 -11.07 0.03
CA VAL A 198 11.12 -11.21 -1.08
C VAL A 198 11.82 -11.49 -2.41
N VAL A 199 13.00 -10.93 -2.66
CA VAL A 199 13.73 -11.16 -3.92
C VAL A 199 14.05 -12.63 -4.14
N PRO A 200 14.62 -13.40 -3.19
CA PRO A 200 14.84 -14.83 -3.38
C PRO A 200 13.57 -15.60 -3.72
N LEU A 201 12.42 -15.24 -3.11
CA LEU A 201 11.14 -15.87 -3.41
C LEU A 201 10.66 -15.55 -4.83
N MET A 202 10.87 -14.31 -5.29
CA MET A 202 10.56 -13.93 -6.67
C MET A 202 11.39 -14.70 -7.70
N LEU A 203 12.66 -15.01 -7.36
CA LEU A 203 13.56 -15.77 -8.23
C LEU A 203 13.19 -17.26 -8.36
N LEU A 204 12.28 -17.76 -7.53
CA LEU A 204 11.74 -19.13 -7.64
C LEU A 204 10.62 -19.23 -8.69
N VAL A 205 10.10 -18.10 -9.18
CA VAL A 205 9.07 -18.10 -10.22
C VAL A 205 9.75 -18.30 -11.58
N ASP A 206 9.16 -19.14 -12.42
CA ASP A 206 9.68 -19.46 -13.76
C ASP A 206 9.43 -18.31 -14.75
N VAL A 207 10.22 -17.23 -14.55
CA VAL A 207 10.28 -16.06 -15.44
C VAL A 207 11.73 -15.56 -15.49
N PRO A 208 12.14 -14.79 -16.51
CA PRO A 208 13.47 -14.21 -16.54
C PRO A 208 13.77 -13.44 -15.25
N TRP A 209 14.82 -13.83 -14.52
CA TRP A 209 15.18 -13.34 -13.18
C TRP A 209 15.25 -11.81 -13.08
N TRP A 210 15.68 -11.14 -14.15
CA TRP A 210 15.82 -9.69 -14.21
C TRP A 210 14.47 -8.97 -14.18
N ARG A 211 13.39 -9.62 -14.64
CA ARG A 211 12.06 -9.01 -14.75
C ARG A 211 11.46 -8.66 -13.36
N PRO A 212 11.32 -9.58 -12.41
CA PRO A 212 10.79 -9.24 -11.09
C PRO A 212 11.74 -8.34 -10.29
N VAL A 213 13.06 -8.48 -10.47
CA VAL A 213 14.04 -7.63 -9.77
C VAL A 213 13.98 -6.19 -10.28
N SER A 214 13.97 -6.00 -11.61
CA SER A 214 13.84 -4.65 -12.19
C SER A 214 12.48 -4.04 -11.91
N GLY A 215 11.39 -4.82 -11.93
CA GLY A 215 10.05 -4.35 -11.58
C GLY A 215 9.97 -3.84 -10.13
N LEU A 216 10.57 -4.56 -9.18
CA LEU A 216 10.69 -4.11 -7.79
C LEU A 216 11.52 -2.82 -7.69
N LEU A 217 12.64 -2.74 -8.40
CA LEU A 217 13.48 -1.54 -8.41
C LEU A 217 12.72 -0.32 -8.96
N VAL A 218 12.03 -0.49 -10.09
CA VAL A 218 11.19 0.57 -10.69
C VAL A 218 10.10 0.99 -9.72
N ALA A 219 9.42 0.05 -9.06
CA ALA A 219 8.39 0.37 -8.07
C ALA A 219 8.97 1.18 -6.88
N ILE A 220 10.15 0.83 -6.37
CA ILE A 220 10.82 1.58 -5.29
C ILE A 220 11.20 3.00 -5.77
N VAL A 221 11.74 3.15 -6.96
CA VAL A 221 12.07 4.47 -7.53
C VAL A 221 10.80 5.32 -7.64
N VAL A 222 9.73 4.77 -8.19
CA VAL A 222 8.42 5.45 -8.27
C VAL A 222 7.92 5.84 -6.88
N ALA A 223 8.03 4.95 -5.88
CA ALA A 223 7.63 5.27 -4.50
C ALA A 223 8.39 6.48 -3.94
N VAL A 224 9.71 6.55 -4.15
CA VAL A 224 10.54 7.67 -3.69
C VAL A 224 10.13 8.97 -4.38
N VAL A 225 9.94 8.95 -5.69
CA VAL A 225 9.54 10.11 -6.48
C VAL A 225 8.17 10.62 -6.04
N LEU A 226 7.19 9.72 -5.90
CA LEU A 226 5.83 10.08 -5.47
C LEU A 226 5.81 10.61 -4.03
N ALA A 227 6.51 9.96 -3.10
CA ALA A 227 6.58 10.43 -1.72
C ALA A 227 7.21 11.82 -1.63
N GLN A 228 8.30 12.08 -2.36
CA GLN A 228 8.94 13.40 -2.42
C GLN A 228 8.02 14.44 -3.07
N HIS A 229 7.33 14.09 -4.14
CA HIS A 229 6.38 14.97 -4.81
C HIS A 229 5.24 15.37 -3.87
N CYS A 230 4.59 14.40 -3.24
CA CYS A 230 3.51 14.65 -2.28
C CYS A 230 4.01 15.47 -1.08
N HIS A 231 5.21 15.16 -0.54
CA HIS A 231 5.78 15.92 0.57
C HIS A 231 5.96 17.39 0.24
N ARG A 232 6.44 17.72 -0.98
CA ARG A 232 6.59 19.10 -1.45
C ARG A 232 5.23 19.75 -1.69
N ARG A 233 4.29 19.02 -2.33
CA ARG A 233 2.97 19.56 -2.72
C ARG A 233 2.05 19.84 -1.54
N PHE A 234 2.14 19.02 -0.49
CA PHE A 234 1.25 19.09 0.67
C PHE A 234 1.95 19.61 1.93
N ALA A 235 3.24 19.98 1.84
CA ALA A 235 4.08 20.36 2.99
C ALA A 235 4.04 19.29 4.11
N GLY A 236 4.09 18.01 3.74
CA GLY A 236 4.06 16.86 4.64
C GLY A 236 3.34 15.66 4.01
N LEU A 237 3.31 14.54 4.73
CA LEU A 237 2.67 13.29 4.32
C LEU A 237 1.64 12.81 5.35
N ASN A 238 0.73 11.91 4.94
CA ASN A 238 -0.30 11.30 5.79
C ASN A 238 -0.58 9.84 5.39
N GLY A 239 -1.64 9.24 5.94
CA GLY A 239 -2.05 7.87 5.61
C GLY A 239 -2.48 7.70 4.14
N ASP A 240 -3.17 8.70 3.59
CA ASP A 240 -3.70 8.67 2.22
C ASP A 240 -2.55 8.68 1.21
N THR A 241 -1.48 9.45 1.47
CA THR A 241 -0.25 9.39 0.66
C THR A 241 0.43 8.02 0.73
N CYS A 242 0.31 7.30 1.85
CA CYS A 242 0.80 5.93 1.95
C CYS A 242 -0.05 4.99 1.06
N GLY A 243 -1.39 5.09 1.13
CA GLY A 243 -2.30 4.34 0.27
C GLY A 243 -2.07 4.60 -1.22
N PHE A 244 -1.91 5.86 -1.59
CA PHE A 244 -1.58 6.29 -2.95
C PHE A 244 -0.30 5.63 -3.47
N VAL A 245 0.80 5.69 -2.70
CA VAL A 245 2.07 5.07 -3.10
C VAL A 245 1.93 3.56 -3.21
N ILE A 246 1.23 2.90 -2.29
CA ILE A 246 0.98 1.47 -2.32
C ILE A 246 0.27 1.07 -3.62
N GLU A 247 -0.84 1.72 -3.95
CA GLU A 247 -1.66 1.33 -5.11
C GLU A 247 -0.96 1.67 -6.44
N VAL A 248 -0.33 2.83 -6.56
CA VAL A 248 0.42 3.18 -7.77
C VAL A 248 1.59 2.23 -8.00
N THR A 249 2.36 1.91 -6.96
CA THR A 249 3.53 1.03 -7.12
C THR A 249 3.15 -0.43 -7.34
N ALA A 250 2.04 -0.91 -6.76
CA ALA A 250 1.47 -2.21 -7.08
C ALA A 250 1.03 -2.27 -8.55
N THR A 251 0.37 -1.23 -9.04
CA THR A 251 -0.04 -1.12 -10.45
C THR A 251 1.17 -1.10 -11.38
N VAL A 252 2.18 -0.27 -11.08
CA VAL A 252 3.42 -0.19 -11.87
C VAL A 252 4.12 -1.54 -11.92
N PHE A 253 4.25 -2.24 -10.78
CA PHE A 253 4.86 -3.56 -10.74
C PHE A 253 4.07 -4.57 -11.56
N ALA A 254 2.74 -4.62 -11.42
CA ALA A 254 1.90 -5.53 -12.20
C ALA A 254 2.04 -5.29 -13.71
N CYS A 255 1.98 -4.03 -14.16
CA CYS A 255 2.17 -3.66 -15.56
C CYS A 255 3.58 -4.01 -16.07
N TRP A 256 4.63 -3.77 -15.27
CA TRP A 256 6.01 -4.14 -15.63
C TRP A 256 6.17 -5.64 -15.87
N MET A 257 5.45 -6.45 -15.11
CA MET A 257 5.55 -7.90 -15.22
C MET A 257 4.93 -8.47 -16.50
N VAL A 258 4.03 -7.74 -17.16
CA VAL A 258 3.38 -8.17 -18.42
C VAL A 258 4.02 -7.55 -19.67
N LEU A 259 4.82 -6.49 -19.52
CA LEU A 259 5.62 -5.92 -20.62
C LEU A 259 6.82 -6.80 -20.98
#